data_64013e418bc8612115e054a4035d49fc
#
_entry.id   64013e418bc8612115e054a4035d49fc
#
_cell.length_a   1.000
_cell.length_b   1.000
_cell.length_c   1.000
_cell.angle_alpha   90.00
_cell.angle_beta   90.00
_cell.angle_gamma   90.00
#
_symmetry.space_group_name_H-M   'P 1'
#
loop_
_entity.id
_entity.type
_entity.pdbx_description
1 polymer ?
#
loop_
_entity_poly.entity_id
_entity_poly.type
_entity_poly.pdbx_seq_one_letter_code
_entity_poly.pdbx_strand_id
1 'polypeptide(L)'
;MKRTGFLLVFMFSLCFYMHSQEADPLSSILYLTGAASVEQLDPDEVERFERLCSRPVRINQQSEAMMKASGLFSHYQIVSLTDYRSRHGDILSLTELASVDGFSSEYVMKISPFISLESSRLPGAAVSQGREI
;
A
#
# COMPACT_ATOMS: atom_id res chain seq x y z
N MET A 1 -17.80 41.66 -5.33
CA MET A 1 -17.32 40.67 -6.29
C MET A 1 -15.93 40.07 -5.97
N LYS A 2 -15.17 40.57 -5.01
CA LYS A 2 -13.83 40.05 -4.65
C LYS A 2 -13.85 38.97 -3.56
N ARG A 3 -15.00 38.64 -2.97
CA ARG A 3 -15.11 37.67 -1.86
C ARG A 3 -15.38 36.23 -2.29
N THR A 4 -15.93 36.02 -3.48
CA THR A 4 -16.23 34.67 -4.01
C THR A 4 -15.00 33.96 -4.59
N GLY A 5 -14.04 34.72 -5.15
CA GLY A 5 -12.78 34.15 -5.65
C GLY A 5 -11.85 33.65 -4.56
N PHE A 6 -11.86 34.28 -3.38
CA PHE A 6 -11.02 33.89 -2.25
C PHE A 6 -11.51 32.58 -1.60
N LEU A 7 -12.85 32.39 -1.54
CA LEU A 7 -13.45 31.15 -1.03
C LEU A 7 -13.18 29.95 -1.94
N LEU A 8 -13.20 30.15 -3.25
CA LEU A 8 -12.89 29.10 -4.25
C LEU A 8 -11.41 28.67 -4.20
N VAL A 9 -10.49 29.61 -4.06
CA VAL A 9 -9.05 29.35 -3.93
C VAL A 9 -8.76 28.64 -2.61
N PHE A 10 -9.47 28.99 -1.53
CA PHE A 10 -9.32 28.35 -0.23
C PHE A 10 -9.88 26.90 -0.23
N MET A 11 -11.00 26.66 -0.90
CA MET A 11 -11.55 25.31 -1.09
C MET A 11 -10.64 24.43 -1.99
N PHE A 12 -10.03 25.02 -3.02
CA PHE A 12 -9.09 24.29 -3.89
C PHE A 12 -7.80 23.94 -3.14
N SER A 13 -7.33 24.83 -2.26
CA SER A 13 -6.16 24.58 -1.39
C SER A 13 -6.43 23.48 -0.38
N LEU A 14 -7.65 23.38 0.16
CA LEU A 14 -8.05 22.30 1.08
C LEU A 14 -8.15 20.94 0.38
N CYS A 15 -8.60 20.89 -0.87
CA CYS A 15 -8.57 19.66 -1.67
C CYS A 15 -7.14 19.17 -1.95
N PHE A 16 -6.19 20.08 -2.15
CA PHE A 16 -4.77 19.72 -2.32
C PHE A 16 -4.15 19.20 -1.01
N TYR A 17 -4.59 19.70 0.14
CA TYR A 17 -4.12 19.24 1.45
C TYR A 17 -4.59 17.83 1.80
N MET A 18 -5.76 17.41 1.30
CA MET A 18 -6.27 16.06 1.53
C MET A 18 -5.55 14.97 0.71
N HIS A 19 -4.85 15.34 -0.36
CA HIS A 19 -4.07 14.40 -1.20
C HIS A 19 -2.63 14.22 -0.71
N SER A 20 -2.16 14.99 0.27
CA SER A 20 -0.78 14.92 0.77
C SER A 20 -0.56 13.87 1.86
N GLN A 21 -1.52 12.99 2.13
CA GLN A 21 -1.38 11.89 3.10
C GLN A 21 -0.90 10.57 2.47
N GLU A 22 -0.74 10.52 1.16
CA GLU A 22 -0.02 9.42 0.52
C GLU A 22 1.47 9.58 0.78
N ALA A 23 2.10 8.52 1.29
CA ALA A 23 3.53 8.53 1.52
C ALA A 23 4.27 8.81 0.20
N ASP A 24 5.14 9.81 0.19
CA ASP A 24 5.99 10.11 -0.95
C ASP A 24 6.87 8.88 -1.26
N PRO A 25 6.81 8.34 -2.50
CA PRO A 25 7.59 7.15 -2.84
C PRO A 25 9.09 7.30 -2.57
N LEU A 26 9.66 8.47 -2.80
CA LEU A 26 11.07 8.71 -2.57
C LEU A 26 11.42 8.62 -1.08
N SER A 27 10.63 9.25 -0.20
CA SER A 27 10.85 9.17 1.23
C SER A 27 10.69 7.73 1.75
N SER A 28 9.79 6.97 1.14
CA SER A 28 9.59 5.55 1.44
C SER A 28 10.79 4.69 1.04
N ILE A 29 11.35 4.93 -0.14
CA ILE A 29 12.56 4.24 -0.62
C ILE A 29 13.74 4.51 0.33
N LEU A 30 14.00 5.76 0.68
CA LEU A 30 15.08 6.12 1.62
C LEU A 30 14.90 5.45 2.98
N TYR A 31 13.68 5.43 3.50
CA TYR A 31 13.38 4.74 4.76
C TYR A 31 13.64 3.23 4.69
N LEU A 32 13.16 2.57 3.63
CA LEU A 32 13.24 1.11 3.48
C LEU A 32 14.67 0.62 3.18
N THR A 33 15.46 1.43 2.50
CA THR A 33 16.88 1.11 2.19
C THR A 33 17.83 1.55 3.29
N GLY A 34 17.42 2.46 4.18
CA GLY A 34 18.28 3.07 5.17
C GLY A 34 19.25 4.11 4.60
N ALA A 35 19.09 4.49 3.32
CA ALA A 35 19.91 5.50 2.70
C ALA A 35 19.58 6.91 3.23
N ALA A 36 20.60 7.72 3.49
CA ALA A 36 20.43 9.09 3.95
C ALA A 36 20.08 10.07 2.82
N SER A 37 20.43 9.71 1.57
CA SER A 37 20.18 10.53 0.38
C SER A 37 20.06 9.67 -0.88
N VAL A 38 19.54 10.27 -1.94
CA VAL A 38 19.34 9.58 -3.24
C VAL A 38 20.65 9.09 -3.84
N GLU A 39 21.75 9.81 -3.63
CA GLU A 39 23.06 9.49 -4.15
C GLU A 39 23.65 8.20 -3.53
N GLN A 40 23.12 7.75 -2.41
CA GLN A 40 23.53 6.52 -1.73
C GLN A 40 22.72 5.30 -2.16
N LEU A 41 21.68 5.49 -2.96
CA LEU A 41 20.85 4.40 -3.45
C LEU A 41 21.59 3.59 -4.51
N ASP A 42 21.51 2.28 -4.39
CA ASP A 42 21.96 1.37 -5.44
C ASP A 42 21.03 1.50 -6.66
N PRO A 43 21.56 1.62 -7.88
CA PRO A 43 20.74 1.68 -9.09
C PRO A 43 19.77 0.49 -9.24
N ASP A 44 20.16 -0.70 -8.82
CA ASP A 44 19.32 -1.89 -8.88
C ASP A 44 18.14 -1.80 -7.88
N GLU A 45 18.38 -1.18 -6.72
CA GLU A 45 17.30 -0.91 -5.76
C GLU A 45 16.32 0.12 -6.29
N VAL A 46 16.81 1.19 -6.89
CA VAL A 46 15.97 2.22 -7.51
C VAL A 46 15.07 1.59 -8.58
N GLU A 47 15.64 0.81 -9.49
CA GLU A 47 14.88 0.11 -10.53
C GLU A 47 13.83 -0.85 -9.93
N ARG A 48 14.17 -1.56 -8.87
CA ARG A 48 13.24 -2.44 -8.17
C ARG A 48 12.04 -1.68 -7.61
N PHE A 49 12.27 -0.55 -6.93
CA PHE A 49 11.20 0.27 -6.38
C PHE A 49 10.37 0.96 -7.47
N GLU A 50 10.97 1.38 -8.57
CA GLU A 50 10.23 1.89 -9.73
C GLU A 50 9.29 0.83 -10.30
N ARG A 51 9.75 -0.41 -10.43
CA ARG A 51 8.89 -1.53 -10.83
C ARG A 51 7.73 -1.76 -9.84
N LEU A 52 7.99 -1.66 -8.53
CA LEU A 52 6.97 -1.82 -7.51
C LEU A 52 5.95 -0.66 -7.51
N CYS A 53 6.36 0.56 -7.86
CA CYS A 53 5.42 1.67 -8.07
C CYS A 53 4.50 1.41 -9.28
N SER A 54 5.06 0.87 -10.37
CA SER A 54 4.31 0.57 -11.60
C SER A 54 3.40 -0.66 -11.46
N ARG A 55 3.88 -1.66 -10.70
CA ARG A 55 3.17 -2.93 -10.44
C ARG A 55 3.23 -3.25 -8.95
N PRO A 56 2.35 -2.65 -8.16
CA PRO A 56 2.33 -2.87 -6.71
C PRO A 56 2.08 -4.34 -6.35
N VAL A 57 2.63 -4.75 -5.22
CA VAL A 57 2.38 -6.09 -4.67
C VAL A 57 0.92 -6.20 -4.25
N ARG A 58 0.18 -7.09 -4.85
CA ARG A 58 -1.24 -7.36 -4.54
C ARG A 58 -1.33 -8.31 -3.36
N ILE A 59 -1.30 -7.78 -2.16
CA ILE A 59 -1.20 -8.59 -0.93
C ILE A 59 -2.37 -9.58 -0.73
N ASN A 60 -3.52 -9.33 -1.34
CA ASN A 60 -4.67 -10.23 -1.28
C ASN A 60 -4.68 -11.31 -2.37
N GLN A 61 -3.83 -11.21 -3.38
CA GLN A 61 -3.89 -12.08 -4.56
C GLN A 61 -2.58 -12.88 -4.78
N GLN A 62 -1.44 -12.32 -4.37
CA GLN A 62 -0.15 -12.94 -4.65
C GLN A 62 0.17 -14.07 -3.67
N SER A 63 0.95 -15.04 -4.16
CA SER A 63 1.48 -16.13 -3.35
C SER A 63 2.60 -15.64 -2.41
N GLU A 64 2.89 -16.42 -1.39
CA GLU A 64 4.00 -16.14 -0.46
C GLU A 64 5.35 -16.01 -1.20
N ALA A 65 5.58 -16.85 -2.21
CA ALA A 65 6.80 -16.79 -3.01
C ALA A 65 6.93 -15.45 -3.75
N MET A 66 5.85 -14.92 -4.30
CA MET A 66 5.85 -13.62 -4.97
C MET A 66 6.01 -12.46 -4.00
N MET A 67 5.37 -12.54 -2.84
CA MET A 67 5.57 -11.56 -1.77
C MET A 67 7.02 -11.54 -1.28
N LYS A 68 7.63 -12.70 -1.12
CA LYS A 68 9.04 -12.84 -0.76
C LYS A 68 9.97 -12.24 -1.84
N ALA A 69 9.67 -12.50 -3.11
CA ALA A 69 10.45 -11.98 -4.24
C ALA A 69 10.40 -10.45 -4.35
N SER A 70 9.35 -9.81 -3.84
CA SER A 70 9.25 -8.34 -3.82
C SER A 70 10.31 -7.66 -2.94
N GLY A 71 10.78 -8.37 -1.91
CA GLY A 71 11.74 -7.83 -0.94
C GLY A 71 11.14 -6.82 0.05
N LEU A 72 9.82 -6.61 0.04
CA LEU A 72 9.13 -5.68 0.96
C LEU A 72 8.82 -6.29 2.33
N PHE A 73 8.74 -7.62 2.40
CA PHE A 73 8.24 -8.31 3.60
C PHE A 73 9.28 -9.28 4.13
N SER A 74 9.43 -9.33 5.45
CA SER A 74 10.14 -10.40 6.12
C SER A 74 9.36 -11.72 6.04
N HIS A 75 10.02 -12.83 6.25
CA HIS A 75 9.35 -14.14 6.31
C HIS A 75 8.24 -14.16 7.39
N TYR A 76 8.50 -13.59 8.55
CA TYR A 76 7.52 -13.47 9.62
C TYR A 76 6.27 -12.69 9.20
N GLN A 77 6.47 -11.56 8.51
CA GLN A 77 5.35 -10.75 8.00
C GLN A 77 4.51 -11.50 6.98
N ILE A 78 5.15 -12.25 6.07
CA ILE A 78 4.45 -13.06 5.05
C ILE A 78 3.60 -14.14 5.73
N VAL A 79 4.16 -14.88 6.69
CA VAL A 79 3.42 -15.91 7.43
C VAL A 79 2.26 -15.31 8.21
N SER A 80 2.47 -14.22 8.93
CA SER A 80 1.43 -13.52 9.69
C SER A 80 0.31 -13.02 8.80
N LEU A 81 0.64 -12.46 7.64
CA LEU A 81 -0.32 -11.97 6.66
C LEU A 81 -1.14 -13.12 6.07
N THR A 82 -0.50 -14.22 5.71
CA THR A 82 -1.16 -15.41 5.17
C THR A 82 -2.10 -16.04 6.21
N ASP A 83 -1.66 -16.15 7.45
CA ASP A 83 -2.49 -16.64 8.55
C ASP A 83 -3.69 -15.73 8.82
N TYR A 84 -3.47 -14.42 8.88
CA TYR A 84 -4.54 -13.44 9.04
C TYR A 84 -5.60 -13.56 7.94
N ARG A 85 -5.16 -13.60 6.68
CA ARG A 85 -6.06 -13.74 5.52
C ARG A 85 -6.85 -15.05 5.56
N SER A 86 -6.25 -16.13 6.02
CA SER A 86 -6.93 -17.43 6.14
C SER A 86 -8.09 -17.40 7.15
N ARG A 87 -8.00 -16.55 8.17
CA ARG A 87 -9.01 -16.40 9.22
C ARG A 87 -10.04 -15.30 8.93
N HIS A 88 -9.60 -14.18 8.35
CA HIS A 88 -10.41 -12.95 8.23
C HIS A 88 -10.74 -12.59 6.78
N GLY A 89 -10.12 -13.24 5.80
CA GLY A 89 -10.26 -12.90 4.39
C GLY A 89 -9.33 -11.76 3.96
N ASP A 90 -9.73 -11.05 2.91
CA ASP A 90 -8.93 -9.98 2.33
C ASP A 90 -8.69 -8.82 3.30
N ILE A 91 -7.50 -8.24 3.22
CA ILE A 91 -7.16 -6.98 3.87
C ILE A 91 -7.83 -5.84 3.10
N LEU A 92 -8.65 -5.05 3.77
CA LEU A 92 -9.47 -4.02 3.13
C LEU A 92 -8.95 -2.59 3.32
N SER A 93 -8.04 -2.39 4.27
CA SER A 93 -7.49 -1.07 4.57
C SER A 93 -6.05 -1.14 5.08
N LEU A 94 -5.32 -0.04 4.97
CA LEU A 94 -3.98 0.08 5.55
C LEU A 94 -4.01 0.00 7.09
N THR A 95 -5.08 0.49 7.70
CA THR A 95 -5.29 0.38 9.16
C THR A 95 -5.45 -1.08 9.58
N GLU A 96 -6.18 -1.86 8.81
CA GLU A 96 -6.32 -3.30 9.03
C GLU A 96 -4.99 -4.03 8.88
N LEU A 97 -4.21 -3.71 7.83
CA LEU A 97 -2.87 -4.27 7.63
C LEU A 97 -1.95 -3.96 8.82
N ALA A 98 -2.04 -2.75 9.38
CA ALA A 98 -1.26 -2.36 10.55
C ALA A 98 -1.63 -3.14 11.82
N SER A 99 -2.78 -3.82 11.86
CA SER A 99 -3.19 -4.69 12.96
C SER A 99 -2.66 -6.12 12.84
N VAL A 100 -2.11 -6.49 11.70
CA VAL A 100 -1.49 -7.80 11.48
C VAL A 100 -0.14 -7.86 12.20
N ASP A 101 0.15 -8.99 12.86
CA ASP A 101 1.41 -9.17 13.56
C ASP A 101 2.62 -8.95 12.65
N GLY A 102 3.61 -8.21 13.15
CA GLY A 102 4.81 -7.86 12.40
C GLY A 102 4.68 -6.60 11.53
N PHE A 103 3.49 -5.98 11.47
CA PHE A 103 3.26 -4.72 10.80
C PHE A 103 3.01 -3.60 11.81
N SER A 104 3.74 -2.51 11.69
CA SER A 104 3.46 -1.26 12.41
C SER A 104 2.77 -0.27 11.49
N SER A 105 2.05 0.68 12.07
CA SER A 105 1.43 1.77 11.29
C SER A 105 2.46 2.56 10.49
N GLU A 106 3.63 2.82 11.06
CA GLU A 106 4.73 3.51 10.37
C GLU A 106 5.21 2.71 9.16
N TYR A 107 5.49 1.41 9.34
CA TYR A 107 5.96 0.55 8.26
C TYR A 107 4.90 0.43 7.14
N VAL A 108 3.64 0.25 7.50
CA VAL A 108 2.53 0.17 6.54
C VAL A 108 2.43 1.45 5.71
N MET A 109 2.58 2.62 6.33
CA MET A 109 2.60 3.89 5.60
C MET A 109 3.78 3.98 4.62
N LYS A 110 4.95 3.47 5.00
CA LYS A 110 6.15 3.49 4.14
C LYS A 110 6.06 2.54 2.96
N ILE A 111 5.40 1.39 3.10
CA ILE A 111 5.22 0.44 1.99
C ILE A 111 3.98 0.74 1.15
N SER A 112 3.10 1.62 1.59
CA SER A 112 1.82 1.90 0.91
C SER A 112 1.93 2.23 -0.57
N PRO A 113 2.95 2.97 -1.07
CA PRO A 113 3.11 3.21 -2.50
C PRO A 113 3.41 1.96 -3.33
N PHE A 114 3.85 0.87 -2.69
CA PHE A 114 4.35 -0.34 -3.34
C PHE A 114 3.42 -1.53 -3.19
N ILE A 115 2.28 -1.36 -2.54
CA ILE A 115 1.28 -2.43 -2.32
C ILE A 115 -0.09 -2.04 -2.87
N SER A 116 -0.90 -3.06 -3.16
CA SER A 116 -2.30 -2.90 -3.55
C SER A 116 -3.19 -3.77 -2.68
N LEU A 117 -4.33 -3.23 -2.29
CA LEU A 117 -5.37 -3.91 -1.50
C LEU A 117 -6.51 -4.45 -2.40
N GLU A 118 -6.26 -4.62 -3.69
CA GLU A 118 -7.24 -5.20 -4.60
C GLU A 118 -7.73 -6.56 -4.09
N SER A 119 -9.06 -6.76 -4.14
CA SER A 119 -9.69 -7.98 -3.66
C SER A 119 -9.24 -9.21 -4.44
N SER A 120 -9.10 -10.33 -3.72
CA SER A 120 -8.90 -11.65 -4.32
C SER A 120 -10.14 -12.16 -5.05
N ARG A 121 -11.32 -11.59 -4.77
CA ARG A 121 -12.58 -11.97 -5.39
C ARG A 121 -12.69 -11.41 -6.81
N LEU A 122 -13.04 -12.26 -7.76
CA LEU A 122 -13.34 -11.80 -9.11
C LEU A 122 -14.58 -10.89 -9.12
N PRO A 123 -14.58 -9.83 -9.94
CA PRO A 123 -15.79 -9.02 -10.15
C PRO A 123 -16.95 -9.92 -10.58
N GLY A 124 -18.03 -9.95 -9.83
CA GLY A 124 -19.21 -10.79 -10.09
C GLY A 124 -19.34 -12.06 -9.26
N ALA A 125 -18.30 -12.54 -8.59
CA ALA A 125 -18.39 -13.73 -7.73
C ALA A 125 -19.24 -13.50 -6.46
N ALA A 126 -19.48 -12.26 -6.10
CA ALA A 126 -20.30 -11.91 -4.93
C ALA A 126 -21.82 -12.07 -5.16
N VAL A 127 -22.27 -12.25 -6.41
CA VAL A 127 -23.70 -12.31 -6.75
C VAL A 127 -24.26 -13.73 -6.66
N SER A 128 -23.42 -14.75 -6.65
CA SER A 128 -23.90 -16.15 -6.67
C SER A 128 -24.13 -16.77 -5.29
N GLN A 129 -23.72 -16.13 -4.20
CA GLN A 129 -23.91 -16.66 -2.83
C GLN A 129 -25.25 -16.30 -2.19
N GLY A 130 -26.10 -15.53 -2.86
CA GLY A 130 -27.41 -15.12 -2.34
C GLY A 130 -28.60 -15.94 -2.88
N ARG A 131 -28.37 -17.05 -3.58
CA ARG A 131 -29.45 -17.74 -4.30
C ARG A 131 -29.48 -19.26 -4.13
N GLU A 132 -29.04 -19.73 -2.99
CA GLU A 132 -29.37 -21.10 -2.57
C GLU A 132 -30.23 -21.04 -1.31
N ILE A 133 -31.48 -20.99 -1.55
CA ILE A 133 -32.50 -21.43 -0.61
C ILE A 133 -33.12 -22.69 -1.22
#